data_14cf9e83faec30f63d852736ce9fda8f
#
_entry.id   14cf9e83faec30f63d852736ce9fda8f
#
_cell.length_a   1.000
_cell.length_b   1.000
_cell.length_c   1.000
_cell.angle_alpha   90.00
_cell.angle_beta   90.00
_cell.angle_gamma   90.00
#
_symmetry.space_group_name_H-M   'P 1'
#
loop_
_entity.id
_entity.type
_entity.pdbx_description
1 polymer ?
#
loop_
_entity_poly.entity_id
_entity_poly.type
_entity_poly.pdbx_seq_one_letter_code
_entity_poly.pdbx_strand_id
1 'polypeptide(L)'
;MQLTGSQVIIECLKEQGVDTVFGYPGGAILNVYDELYKHPEIKHVLTSHEQGASHAADGYARSTGKVGVCMATSGPGATNLVTGIATAYMDSIPMVAITCNVGVSLLGKDSFQEIDIAGITTPITKYSFIVKDVTKLADTIRRAFSIARKGRPGPVLVDITKDVTANKVDYVKQEPVFTQPDCSAFTEEDLDKALHMIEKAKKPYIFVGGGAILSGASETLKAFVEKVDAPVCDTLMGKGAYDGTSANYTGMLGMHGTKTSNLGVSECDLLIAIGVRFSDRVFGNPKKFAKQAKILQIDIDPVEINKNIIVNHSIIGDVAIVLGKLNEKLEQQKHTEWLSHIADYQKMYPMTIPKEGLSGPFMIAKIYEMAKDAIMVTEVGQHQMWAAQYFKYSKPRTLLTSGGLGTMGYGLGAAIGAQTANPDKQVINIAGDGCFRMNMNELATASRQKLPLIEVIVNNHVLGMVRQWQTLFYKQHYSATVLDDGVDYVKIAEAMGAAARRVTTQEEFNAAFQEALESKTPFVIDAIVDSDDKVWPMVAPGAPINECFDGKDFESKNK
;
A
#
# COMPACT_ATOMS: atom_id res chain seq x y z
N MET A 1 34.33 -14.22 15.47
CA MET A 1 34.76 -15.16 14.42
C MET A 1 35.09 -14.41 13.16
N GLN A 2 36.05 -14.89 12.39
CA GLN A 2 36.38 -14.23 11.12
C GLN A 2 35.43 -14.67 10.01
N LEU A 3 34.71 -13.73 9.43
CA LEU A 3 33.75 -13.92 8.32
C LEU A 3 34.11 -13.03 7.14
N THR A 4 33.74 -13.46 5.93
CA THR A 4 33.74 -12.59 4.77
C THR A 4 32.55 -11.60 4.83
N GLY A 5 32.63 -10.49 4.11
CA GLY A 5 31.52 -9.54 4.08
C GLY A 5 30.18 -10.15 3.59
N SER A 6 30.22 -11.10 2.63
CA SER A 6 29.02 -11.83 2.20
C SER A 6 28.42 -12.66 3.34
N GLN A 7 29.27 -13.34 4.15
CA GLN A 7 28.83 -14.07 5.35
C GLN A 7 28.23 -13.12 6.39
N VAL A 8 28.84 -11.96 6.60
CA VAL A 8 28.35 -10.93 7.52
C VAL A 8 26.96 -10.45 7.08
N ILE A 9 26.72 -10.25 5.77
CA ILE A 9 25.39 -9.87 5.26
C ILE A 9 24.34 -10.92 5.68
N ILE A 10 24.62 -12.20 5.42
CA ILE A 10 23.70 -13.30 5.76
C ILE A 10 23.44 -13.38 7.27
N GLU A 11 24.50 -13.32 8.09
CA GLU A 11 24.34 -13.35 9.55
C GLU A 11 23.53 -12.14 10.06
N CYS A 12 23.76 -10.93 9.53
CA CYS A 12 22.97 -9.76 9.89
C CYS A 12 21.50 -9.89 9.46
N LEU A 13 21.21 -10.50 8.29
CA LEU A 13 19.82 -10.76 7.88
C LEU A 13 19.14 -11.74 8.86
N LYS A 14 19.84 -12.79 9.28
CA LYS A 14 19.34 -13.74 10.29
C LYS A 14 19.11 -13.06 11.64
N GLU A 15 20.04 -12.21 12.09
CA GLU A 15 19.84 -11.36 13.29
C GLU A 15 18.56 -10.53 13.20
N GLN A 16 18.23 -10.01 12.03
CA GLN A 16 17.03 -9.16 11.84
C GLN A 16 15.75 -9.98 11.59
N GLY A 17 15.80 -11.32 11.70
CA GLY A 17 14.66 -12.21 11.51
C GLY A 17 14.15 -12.26 10.06
N VAL A 18 15.03 -12.01 9.10
CA VAL A 18 14.71 -12.10 7.67
C VAL A 18 14.69 -13.58 7.28
N ASP A 19 13.54 -14.03 6.81
CA ASP A 19 13.29 -15.39 6.31
C ASP A 19 13.17 -15.45 4.79
N THR A 20 13.00 -14.30 4.13
CA THR A 20 12.76 -14.21 2.69
C THR A 20 13.45 -12.97 2.11
N VAL A 21 14.08 -13.13 0.95
CA VAL A 21 14.66 -12.04 0.15
C VAL A 21 14.21 -12.18 -1.29
N PHE A 22 13.95 -11.04 -1.95
CA PHE A 22 13.54 -10.97 -3.35
C PHE A 22 14.66 -10.33 -4.18
N GLY A 23 14.98 -10.86 -5.35
CA GLY A 23 16.08 -10.25 -6.08
C GLY A 23 16.44 -10.92 -7.39
N TYR A 24 17.44 -10.33 -8.04
CA TYR A 24 17.99 -10.81 -9.30
C TYR A 24 19.53 -10.77 -9.24
N PRO A 25 20.25 -11.87 -9.55
CA PRO A 25 21.70 -11.93 -9.47
C PRO A 25 22.36 -11.14 -10.61
N GLY A 26 23.62 -10.75 -10.36
CA GLY A 26 24.50 -10.13 -11.36
C GLY A 26 25.94 -10.07 -10.85
N GLY A 27 26.87 -9.64 -11.68
CA GLY A 27 28.32 -9.78 -11.44
C GLY A 27 28.84 -9.18 -10.14
N ALA A 28 28.32 -8.05 -9.68
CA ALA A 28 28.80 -7.39 -8.47
C ALA A 28 28.30 -8.07 -7.18
N ILE A 29 27.13 -8.74 -7.20
CA ILE A 29 26.51 -9.34 -6.02
C ILE A 29 26.75 -10.86 -5.89
N LEU A 30 27.50 -11.48 -6.79
CA LEU A 30 27.69 -12.94 -6.82
C LEU A 30 28.24 -13.53 -5.51
N ASN A 31 29.11 -12.84 -4.79
CA ASN A 31 29.62 -13.32 -3.51
C ASN A 31 28.50 -13.49 -2.47
N VAL A 32 27.50 -12.62 -2.49
CA VAL A 32 26.33 -12.72 -1.61
C VAL A 32 25.43 -13.88 -2.03
N TYR A 33 25.21 -14.06 -3.35
CA TYR A 33 24.41 -15.18 -3.87
C TYR A 33 25.07 -16.54 -3.65
N ASP A 34 26.42 -16.64 -3.71
CA ASP A 34 27.15 -17.87 -3.34
C ASP A 34 26.94 -18.21 -1.87
N GLU A 35 26.89 -17.21 -1.00
CA GLU A 35 26.62 -17.44 0.41
C GLU A 35 25.15 -17.79 0.67
N LEU A 36 24.17 -17.12 0.02
CA LEU A 36 22.76 -17.48 0.10
C LEU A 36 22.48 -18.93 -0.29
N TYR A 37 23.21 -19.49 -1.26
CA TYR A 37 23.10 -20.89 -1.66
C TYR A 37 23.38 -21.87 -0.50
N LYS A 38 24.21 -21.48 0.45
CA LYS A 38 24.59 -22.28 1.63
C LYS A 38 23.61 -22.13 2.79
N HIS A 39 22.66 -21.17 2.69
CA HIS A 39 21.75 -20.77 3.76
C HIS A 39 20.27 -20.91 3.33
N PRO A 40 19.75 -22.16 3.19
CA PRO A 40 18.38 -22.41 2.73
C PRO A 40 17.30 -21.93 3.72
N GLU A 41 17.68 -21.57 4.94
CA GLU A 41 16.80 -20.93 5.93
C GLU A 41 16.36 -19.52 5.53
N ILE A 42 17.06 -18.85 4.60
CA ILE A 42 16.62 -17.62 3.96
C ILE A 42 16.13 -17.96 2.55
N LYS A 43 14.81 -17.96 2.36
CA LYS A 43 14.21 -18.21 1.06
C LYS A 43 14.56 -17.08 0.10
N HIS A 44 15.24 -17.40 -1.01
CA HIS A 44 15.42 -16.46 -2.11
C HIS A 44 14.35 -16.64 -3.17
N VAL A 45 13.61 -15.57 -3.49
CA VAL A 45 12.66 -15.53 -4.59
C VAL A 45 13.31 -14.80 -5.76
N LEU A 46 13.71 -15.57 -6.78
CA LEU A 46 14.22 -15.01 -8.03
C LEU A 46 13.06 -14.40 -8.82
N THR A 47 13.07 -13.10 -9.00
CA THR A 47 12.09 -12.38 -9.83
C THR A 47 12.51 -12.35 -11.30
N SER A 48 11.64 -11.89 -12.18
CA SER A 48 11.98 -11.69 -13.60
C SER A 48 12.60 -10.33 -13.89
N HIS A 49 12.41 -9.38 -12.94
CA HIS A 49 12.92 -8.02 -13.02
C HIS A 49 13.11 -7.46 -11.60
N GLU A 50 14.10 -6.60 -11.38
CA GLU A 50 14.38 -6.05 -10.05
C GLU A 50 13.25 -5.13 -9.55
N GLN A 51 12.53 -4.46 -10.44
CA GLN A 51 11.31 -3.73 -10.05
C GLN A 51 10.29 -4.68 -9.41
N GLY A 52 10.08 -5.87 -9.99
CA GLY A 52 9.25 -6.92 -9.39
C GLY A 52 9.76 -7.36 -8.02
N ALA A 53 11.08 -7.46 -7.83
CA ALA A 53 11.69 -7.78 -6.54
C ALA A 53 11.39 -6.71 -5.48
N SER A 54 11.50 -5.43 -5.81
CA SER A 54 11.19 -4.34 -4.89
C SER A 54 9.70 -4.27 -4.54
N HIS A 55 8.80 -4.52 -5.51
CA HIS A 55 7.37 -4.63 -5.24
C HIS A 55 7.00 -5.87 -4.42
N ALA A 56 7.69 -6.99 -4.62
CA ALA A 56 7.50 -8.18 -3.80
C ALA A 56 7.96 -7.96 -2.34
N ALA A 57 9.09 -7.31 -2.13
CA ALA A 57 9.54 -6.91 -0.80
C ALA A 57 8.54 -5.94 -0.13
N ASP A 58 7.95 -5.00 -0.88
CA ASP A 58 6.91 -4.10 -0.40
C ASP A 58 5.63 -4.88 0.01
N GLY A 59 5.13 -5.77 -0.86
CA GLY A 59 3.96 -6.61 -0.58
C GLY A 59 4.15 -7.53 0.62
N TYR A 60 5.36 -8.11 0.75
CA TYR A 60 5.76 -8.87 1.95
C TYR A 60 5.67 -8.01 3.21
N ALA A 61 6.24 -6.81 3.18
CA ALA A 61 6.25 -5.91 4.33
C ALA A 61 4.84 -5.45 4.73
N ARG A 62 3.99 -5.06 3.76
CA ARG A 62 2.60 -4.63 4.03
C ARG A 62 1.77 -5.74 4.65
N SER A 63 1.86 -6.96 4.11
CA SER A 63 1.04 -8.09 4.57
C SER A 63 1.47 -8.65 5.92
N THR A 64 2.77 -8.53 6.29
CA THR A 64 3.32 -9.10 7.53
C THR A 64 3.62 -8.08 8.63
N GLY A 65 3.89 -6.82 8.28
CA GLY A 65 4.46 -5.80 9.19
C GLY A 65 5.96 -5.93 9.43
N LYS A 66 6.62 -6.92 8.83
CA LYS A 66 8.08 -7.09 8.88
C LYS A 66 8.76 -6.13 7.88
N VAL A 67 10.10 -5.99 7.98
CA VAL A 67 10.87 -5.27 6.97
C VAL A 67 11.02 -6.14 5.73
N GLY A 68 10.62 -5.61 4.57
CA GLY A 68 10.85 -6.28 3.29
C GLY A 68 12.31 -6.12 2.84
N VAL A 69 12.87 -7.15 2.22
CA VAL A 69 14.26 -7.12 1.74
C VAL A 69 14.33 -7.46 0.27
N CYS A 70 14.92 -6.56 -0.54
CA CYS A 70 15.24 -6.83 -1.93
C CYS A 70 16.73 -6.66 -2.19
N MET A 71 17.24 -7.41 -3.19
CA MET A 71 18.66 -7.43 -3.53
C MET A 71 18.85 -7.29 -5.04
N ALA A 72 19.82 -6.48 -5.44
CA ALA A 72 20.18 -6.32 -6.85
C ALA A 72 21.69 -6.09 -7.05
N THR A 73 22.15 -6.38 -8.25
CA THR A 73 23.51 -6.05 -8.69
C THR A 73 23.65 -4.54 -8.95
N SER A 74 24.83 -4.11 -9.30
CA SER A 74 25.16 -2.73 -9.70
C SER A 74 24.49 -2.29 -11.02
N GLY A 75 24.63 -1.02 -11.35
CA GLY A 75 24.18 -0.45 -12.62
C GLY A 75 22.68 -0.61 -12.84
N PRO A 76 22.25 -1.24 -13.95
CA PRO A 76 20.81 -1.39 -14.26
C PRO A 76 20.04 -2.18 -13.21
N GLY A 77 20.66 -3.17 -12.54
CA GLY A 77 20.01 -3.90 -11.46
C GLY A 77 19.61 -2.98 -10.31
N ALA A 78 20.51 -2.12 -9.87
CA ALA A 78 20.25 -1.14 -8.82
C ALA A 78 19.21 -0.08 -9.28
N THR A 79 19.34 0.46 -10.49
CA THR A 79 18.39 1.48 -10.98
C THR A 79 16.98 0.94 -11.19
N ASN A 80 16.82 -0.34 -11.51
CA ASN A 80 15.51 -0.98 -11.64
C ASN A 80 14.75 -1.09 -10.31
N LEU A 81 15.39 -0.95 -9.15
CA LEU A 81 14.73 -0.90 -7.85
C LEU A 81 14.07 0.45 -7.54
N VAL A 82 14.43 1.52 -8.24
CA VAL A 82 14.09 2.92 -7.88
C VAL A 82 12.59 3.13 -7.76
N THR A 83 11.79 2.66 -8.71
CA THR A 83 10.33 2.81 -8.67
C THR A 83 9.72 2.13 -7.44
N GLY A 84 10.17 0.90 -7.10
CA GLY A 84 9.65 0.20 -5.94
C GLY A 84 10.09 0.83 -4.61
N ILE A 85 11.32 1.33 -4.54
CA ILE A 85 11.81 2.10 -3.38
C ILE A 85 10.96 3.37 -3.19
N ALA A 86 10.67 4.11 -4.28
CA ALA A 86 9.81 5.30 -4.23
C ALA A 86 8.37 4.96 -3.80
N THR A 87 7.82 3.83 -4.26
CA THR A 87 6.51 3.32 -3.83
C THR A 87 6.48 3.07 -2.32
N ALA A 88 7.48 2.36 -1.79
CA ALA A 88 7.61 2.10 -0.35
C ALA A 88 7.77 3.40 0.45
N TYR A 89 8.54 4.37 -0.06
CA TYR A 89 8.75 5.67 0.59
C TYR A 89 7.45 6.47 0.72
N MET A 90 6.70 6.59 -0.37
CA MET A 90 5.45 7.37 -0.39
C MET A 90 4.38 6.80 0.54
N ASP A 91 4.36 5.49 0.76
CA ASP A 91 3.39 4.81 1.62
C ASP A 91 3.96 4.41 3.00
N SER A 92 5.18 4.83 3.31
CA SER A 92 5.81 4.59 4.62
C SER A 92 6.02 3.10 4.93
N ILE A 93 6.44 2.31 3.94
CA ILE A 93 6.65 0.87 4.08
C ILE A 93 8.10 0.57 4.45
N PRO A 94 8.36 -0.17 5.54
CA PRO A 94 9.71 -0.51 5.94
C PRO A 94 10.34 -1.50 4.95
N MET A 95 11.43 -1.09 4.30
CA MET A 95 12.16 -1.88 3.32
C MET A 95 13.65 -1.65 3.48
N VAL A 96 14.46 -2.69 3.28
CA VAL A 96 15.91 -2.59 3.11
C VAL A 96 16.27 -3.12 1.73
N ALA A 97 16.74 -2.22 0.86
CA ALA A 97 17.25 -2.54 -0.45
C ALA A 97 18.78 -2.68 -0.37
N ILE A 98 19.30 -3.86 -0.71
CA ILE A 98 20.73 -4.16 -0.71
C ILE A 98 21.20 -4.23 -2.16
N THR A 99 22.11 -3.32 -2.53
CA THR A 99 22.77 -3.34 -3.83
C THR A 99 24.25 -3.60 -3.64
N CYS A 100 24.89 -4.18 -4.67
CA CYS A 100 26.33 -4.28 -4.70
C CYS A 100 26.87 -3.45 -5.84
N ASN A 101 27.96 -2.71 -5.57
CA ASN A 101 28.62 -1.85 -6.54
C ASN A 101 29.98 -2.41 -6.98
N VAL A 102 30.63 -1.78 -7.92
CA VAL A 102 31.99 -2.08 -8.31
C VAL A 102 32.95 -1.96 -7.10
N GLY A 103 34.14 -2.52 -7.19
CA GLY A 103 35.16 -2.38 -6.13
C GLY A 103 35.57 -0.92 -5.92
N VAL A 104 35.99 -0.56 -4.70
CA VAL A 104 36.36 0.82 -4.30
C VAL A 104 37.33 1.47 -5.29
N SER A 105 38.32 0.72 -5.82
CA SER A 105 39.30 1.23 -6.78
C SER A 105 38.73 1.64 -8.13
N LEU A 106 37.49 1.24 -8.44
CA LEU A 106 36.78 1.51 -9.70
C LEU A 106 35.72 2.58 -9.57
N LEU A 107 35.38 3.01 -8.34
CA LEU A 107 34.37 4.05 -8.11
C LEU A 107 34.81 5.41 -8.66
N GLY A 108 33.89 6.11 -9.34
CA GLY A 108 34.10 7.42 -9.95
C GLY A 108 34.95 7.37 -11.22
N LYS A 109 34.99 6.22 -11.91
CA LYS A 109 35.78 6.00 -13.14
C LYS A 109 34.96 5.58 -14.34
N ASP A 110 33.63 5.74 -14.29
CA ASP A 110 32.70 5.27 -15.32
C ASP A 110 32.89 3.78 -15.66
N SER A 111 33.16 2.99 -14.63
CA SER A 111 33.41 1.56 -14.75
C SER A 111 32.16 0.82 -15.21
N PHE A 112 32.31 -0.34 -15.84
CA PHE A 112 31.17 -1.15 -16.30
C PHE A 112 30.17 -1.42 -15.17
N GLN A 113 28.90 -1.04 -15.39
CA GLN A 113 27.80 -1.14 -14.42
C GLN A 113 28.02 -0.35 -13.11
N GLU A 114 28.86 0.65 -13.10
CA GLU A 114 28.94 1.61 -12.00
C GLU A 114 27.77 2.58 -12.08
N ILE A 115 27.16 2.89 -10.92
CA ILE A 115 26.16 3.94 -10.78
C ILE A 115 26.17 4.48 -9.34
N ASP A 116 25.96 5.76 -9.14
CA ASP A 116 25.71 6.35 -7.82
C ASP A 116 24.25 6.13 -7.40
N ILE A 117 23.93 4.89 -7.06
CA ILE A 117 22.55 4.54 -6.63
C ILE A 117 22.19 5.22 -5.32
N ALA A 118 23.13 5.48 -4.43
CA ALA A 118 22.86 6.20 -3.18
C ALA A 118 22.43 7.64 -3.46
N GLY A 119 23.09 8.34 -4.39
CA GLY A 119 22.69 9.67 -4.83
C GLY A 119 21.30 9.66 -5.49
N ILE A 120 21.01 8.69 -6.37
CA ILE A 120 19.73 8.55 -7.04
C ILE A 120 18.59 8.32 -6.03
N THR A 121 18.80 7.51 -5.00
CA THR A 121 17.75 7.12 -4.04
C THR A 121 17.64 8.04 -2.83
N THR A 122 18.54 9.01 -2.63
CA THR A 122 18.50 9.96 -1.52
C THR A 122 17.12 10.60 -1.28
N PRO A 123 16.40 11.11 -2.30
CA PRO A 123 15.09 11.77 -2.10
C PRO A 123 13.93 10.79 -1.84
N ILE A 124 14.13 9.50 -2.04
CA ILE A 124 13.10 8.45 -1.95
C ILE A 124 13.42 7.38 -0.90
N THR A 125 14.35 7.65 0.02
CA THR A 125 14.72 6.78 1.13
C THR A 125 14.77 7.57 2.44
N LYS A 126 14.66 6.89 3.56
CA LYS A 126 14.97 7.49 4.87
C LYS A 126 16.46 7.70 5.04
N TYR A 127 17.26 6.82 4.46
CA TYR A 127 18.70 6.92 4.42
C TYR A 127 19.29 6.03 3.31
N SER A 128 20.40 6.46 2.72
CA SER A 128 21.18 5.68 1.75
C SER A 128 22.62 5.55 2.23
N PHE A 129 23.10 4.32 2.34
CA PHE A 129 24.47 4.01 2.75
C PHE A 129 25.31 3.57 1.55
N ILE A 130 26.60 3.92 1.54
CA ILE A 130 27.62 3.30 0.70
C ILE A 130 28.66 2.67 1.63
N VAL A 131 28.83 1.35 1.59
CA VAL A 131 29.76 0.61 2.41
C VAL A 131 31.03 0.31 1.61
N LYS A 132 32.15 0.95 1.99
CA LYS A 132 33.48 0.81 1.36
C LYS A 132 34.52 0.15 2.27
N ASP A 133 34.15 -0.18 3.50
CA ASP A 133 34.97 -0.79 4.52
C ASP A 133 34.20 -1.93 5.20
N VAL A 134 34.73 -3.15 5.13
CA VAL A 134 34.10 -4.34 5.69
C VAL A 134 33.89 -4.25 7.21
N THR A 135 34.75 -3.49 7.93
CA THR A 135 34.61 -3.30 9.39
C THR A 135 33.34 -2.52 9.77
N LYS A 136 32.74 -1.80 8.85
CA LYS A 136 31.50 -1.01 9.04
C LYS A 136 30.24 -1.75 8.58
N LEU A 137 30.40 -2.90 7.90
CA LEU A 137 29.30 -3.57 7.21
C LEU A 137 28.17 -4.01 8.16
N ALA A 138 28.50 -4.75 9.22
CA ALA A 138 27.52 -5.29 10.16
C ALA A 138 26.70 -4.16 10.83
N ASP A 139 27.38 -3.13 11.34
CA ASP A 139 26.73 -2.00 11.99
C ASP A 139 25.87 -1.20 11.01
N THR A 140 26.29 -1.08 9.75
CA THR A 140 25.50 -0.41 8.71
C THR A 140 24.21 -1.17 8.42
N ILE A 141 24.25 -2.49 8.28
CA ILE A 141 23.04 -3.29 8.04
C ILE A 141 22.08 -3.19 9.24
N ARG A 142 22.57 -3.36 10.47
CA ARG A 142 21.77 -3.21 11.69
C ARG A 142 21.09 -1.84 11.77
N ARG A 143 21.85 -0.77 11.48
CA ARG A 143 21.33 0.60 11.42
C ARG A 143 20.28 0.77 10.33
N ALA A 144 20.46 0.17 9.15
CA ALA A 144 19.50 0.23 8.06
C ALA A 144 18.13 -0.33 8.49
N PHE A 145 18.10 -1.49 9.15
CA PHE A 145 16.86 -2.07 9.67
C PHE A 145 16.23 -1.22 10.79
N SER A 146 17.06 -0.68 11.69
CA SER A 146 16.59 0.23 12.74
C SER A 146 15.96 1.49 12.15
N ILE A 147 16.62 2.13 11.17
CA ILE A 147 16.11 3.34 10.50
C ILE A 147 14.82 3.03 9.74
N ALA A 148 14.75 1.89 9.03
CA ALA A 148 13.57 1.51 8.28
C ALA A 148 12.30 1.42 9.15
N ARG A 149 12.44 0.96 10.41
CA ARG A 149 11.32 0.80 11.37
C ARG A 149 11.02 2.04 12.21
N LYS A 150 12.04 2.84 12.57
CA LYS A 150 11.95 3.91 13.58
C LYS A 150 11.01 5.04 13.14
N GLY A 151 10.14 5.48 14.05
CA GLY A 151 9.19 6.57 13.81
C GLY A 151 8.26 6.23 12.64
N ARG A 152 8.08 7.16 11.69
CA ARG A 152 7.43 6.86 10.41
C ARG A 152 8.29 5.88 9.63
N PRO A 153 7.83 4.66 9.32
CA PRO A 153 8.62 3.66 8.59
C PRO A 153 8.95 4.12 7.17
N GLY A 154 9.91 3.44 6.54
CA GLY A 154 10.26 3.73 5.14
C GLY A 154 11.49 2.97 4.67
N PRO A 155 11.82 3.04 3.37
CA PRO A 155 12.93 2.31 2.77
C PRO A 155 14.28 2.90 3.14
N VAL A 156 15.27 2.01 3.20
CA VAL A 156 16.70 2.33 3.35
C VAL A 156 17.48 1.58 2.29
N LEU A 157 18.40 2.24 1.64
CA LEU A 157 19.35 1.61 0.71
C LEU A 157 20.68 1.32 1.41
N VAL A 158 21.25 0.14 1.13
CA VAL A 158 22.61 -0.22 1.50
C VAL A 158 23.36 -0.68 0.25
N ASP A 159 24.19 0.19 -0.31
CA ASP A 159 25.04 -0.11 -1.44
C ASP A 159 26.42 -0.57 -0.96
N ILE A 160 26.88 -1.76 -1.40
CA ILE A 160 28.06 -2.42 -0.86
C ILE A 160 29.05 -2.66 -1.99
N THR A 161 30.29 -2.17 -1.87
CA THR A 161 31.29 -2.42 -2.90
C THR A 161 31.72 -3.89 -2.92
N LYS A 162 32.04 -4.41 -4.11
CA LYS A 162 32.33 -5.83 -4.35
C LYS A 162 33.48 -6.37 -3.50
N ASP A 163 34.52 -5.57 -3.31
CA ASP A 163 35.68 -5.93 -2.45
C ASP A 163 35.29 -6.08 -0.98
N VAL A 164 34.36 -5.27 -0.47
CA VAL A 164 33.79 -5.42 0.88
C VAL A 164 33.14 -6.79 1.05
N THR A 165 32.41 -7.29 0.06
CA THR A 165 31.74 -8.59 0.12
C THR A 165 32.76 -9.77 0.22
N ALA A 166 33.98 -9.61 -0.29
CA ALA A 166 35.04 -10.62 -0.30
C ALA A 166 35.97 -10.51 0.90
N ASN A 167 36.19 -9.31 1.43
CA ASN A 167 37.13 -9.06 2.53
C ASN A 167 36.62 -9.70 3.84
N LYS A 168 37.60 -10.10 4.69
CA LYS A 168 37.31 -10.71 6.00
C LYS A 168 37.31 -9.68 7.11
N VAL A 169 36.49 -9.91 8.12
CA VAL A 169 36.36 -9.08 9.31
C VAL A 169 36.05 -9.92 10.54
N ASP A 170 36.40 -9.44 11.71
CA ASP A 170 35.98 -10.02 12.97
C ASP A 170 34.53 -9.66 13.24
N TYR A 171 33.64 -10.66 13.14
CA TYR A 171 32.23 -10.52 13.35
C TYR A 171 31.82 -10.97 14.75
N VAL A 172 30.96 -10.16 15.39
CA VAL A 172 30.29 -10.46 16.66
C VAL A 172 28.78 -10.41 16.43
N LYS A 173 28.13 -11.56 16.65
CA LYS A 173 26.67 -11.66 16.59
C LYS A 173 26.04 -10.78 17.67
N GLN A 174 24.97 -10.09 17.34
CA GLN A 174 24.16 -9.30 18.26
C GLN A 174 22.71 -9.79 18.23
N GLU A 175 22.04 -9.68 19.37
CA GLU A 175 20.58 -9.88 19.40
C GLU A 175 19.90 -8.67 18.77
N PRO A 176 18.91 -8.87 17.88
CA PRO A 176 18.21 -7.77 17.27
C PRO A 176 17.37 -7.04 18.31
N VAL A 177 17.44 -5.72 18.29
CA VAL A 177 16.59 -4.85 19.10
C VAL A 177 15.31 -4.59 18.30
N PHE A 178 14.27 -5.35 18.60
CA PHE A 178 12.94 -5.20 17.96
C PHE A 178 12.09 -4.10 18.61
N THR A 179 12.43 -3.64 19.80
CA THR A 179 11.72 -2.56 20.46
C THR A 179 11.90 -1.28 19.63
N GLN A 180 10.81 -0.82 19.02
CA GLN A 180 10.79 0.54 18.51
C GLN A 180 10.99 1.47 19.72
N PRO A 181 11.98 2.39 19.67
CA PRO A 181 12.05 3.44 20.68
C PRO A 181 10.71 4.17 20.64
N ASP A 182 10.12 4.39 21.79
CA ASP A 182 8.94 5.26 21.90
C ASP A 182 9.33 6.62 21.34
N CYS A 183 8.75 6.97 20.20
CA CYS A 183 8.93 8.27 19.55
C CYS A 183 7.83 9.26 19.95
N SER A 184 6.99 8.90 20.92
CA SER A 184 5.94 9.77 21.43
C SER A 184 6.53 10.98 22.13
N ALA A 185 6.03 12.15 21.75
CA ALA A 185 6.47 13.44 22.27
C ALA A 185 5.28 14.25 22.80
N PHE A 186 4.27 13.57 23.36
CA PHE A 186 3.09 14.21 23.95
C PHE A 186 3.15 14.28 25.47
N THR A 187 2.41 15.21 26.04
CA THR A 187 2.27 15.45 27.48
C THR A 187 0.87 15.05 27.95
N GLU A 188 0.67 14.97 29.27
CA GLU A 188 -0.67 14.80 29.86
C GLU A 188 -1.60 15.96 29.48
N GLU A 189 -1.08 17.17 29.38
CA GLU A 189 -1.84 18.37 28.95
C GLU A 189 -2.37 18.21 27.51
N ASP A 190 -1.58 17.59 26.61
CA ASP A 190 -2.03 17.31 25.23
C ASP A 190 -3.17 16.31 25.21
N LEU A 191 -3.12 15.28 26.05
CA LEU A 191 -4.21 14.30 26.21
C LEU A 191 -5.46 14.97 26.78
N ASP A 192 -5.32 15.78 27.82
CA ASP A 192 -6.45 16.46 28.47
C ASP A 192 -7.13 17.47 27.50
N LYS A 193 -6.37 18.17 26.65
CA LYS A 193 -6.92 19.03 25.59
C LYS A 193 -7.70 18.23 24.56
N ALA A 194 -7.18 17.08 24.14
CA ALA A 194 -7.87 16.20 23.19
C ALA A 194 -9.18 15.65 23.79
N LEU A 195 -9.15 15.17 25.03
CA LEU A 195 -10.34 14.71 25.75
C LEU A 195 -11.40 15.80 25.82
N HIS A 196 -11.02 17.01 26.22
CA HIS A 196 -11.93 18.14 26.28
C HIS A 196 -12.56 18.50 24.92
N MET A 197 -11.81 18.35 23.81
CA MET A 197 -12.37 18.53 22.47
C MET A 197 -13.41 17.46 22.15
N ILE A 198 -13.13 16.19 22.49
CA ILE A 198 -14.02 15.05 22.25
C ILE A 198 -15.31 15.17 23.07
N GLU A 199 -15.20 15.45 24.37
CA GLU A 199 -16.35 15.59 25.29
C GLU A 199 -17.29 16.74 24.92
N LYS A 200 -16.77 17.80 24.29
CA LYS A 200 -17.59 18.94 23.83
C LYS A 200 -18.19 18.77 22.45
N ALA A 201 -17.75 17.80 21.68
CA ALA A 201 -18.26 17.57 20.35
C ALA A 201 -19.71 17.07 20.39
N LYS A 202 -20.53 17.55 19.47
CA LYS A 202 -21.91 17.07 19.26
C LYS A 202 -22.02 16.22 17.99
N LYS A 203 -21.11 16.44 17.06
CA LYS A 203 -21.04 15.80 15.75
C LYS A 203 -19.62 15.32 15.46
N PRO A 204 -19.00 14.49 16.33
CA PRO A 204 -17.65 14.01 16.08
C PRO A 204 -17.63 13.08 14.87
N TYR A 205 -16.52 13.09 14.12
CA TYR A 205 -16.25 12.18 13.02
C TYR A 205 -14.81 11.68 13.12
N ILE A 206 -14.62 10.36 13.00
CA ILE A 206 -13.30 9.73 13.08
C ILE A 206 -12.81 9.43 11.66
N PHE A 207 -11.61 9.90 11.33
CA PHE A 207 -10.97 9.73 10.04
C PHE A 207 -9.66 8.98 10.19
N VAL A 208 -9.58 7.77 9.61
CA VAL A 208 -8.50 6.81 9.86
C VAL A 208 -7.61 6.64 8.63
N GLY A 209 -6.30 6.73 8.83
CA GLY A 209 -5.30 6.51 7.79
C GLY A 209 -4.40 5.30 8.03
N GLY A 210 -3.43 5.14 7.12
CA GLY A 210 -2.45 4.04 7.14
C GLY A 210 -1.61 3.97 8.42
N GLY A 211 -1.42 5.09 9.12
CA GLY A 211 -0.69 5.14 10.38
C GLY A 211 -1.32 4.23 11.46
N ALA A 212 -2.64 4.08 11.49
CA ALA A 212 -3.32 3.17 12.40
C ALA A 212 -2.98 1.70 12.13
N ILE A 213 -2.82 1.30 10.86
CA ILE A 213 -2.40 -0.06 10.47
C ILE A 213 -0.92 -0.28 10.81
N LEU A 214 -0.06 0.71 10.51
CA LEU A 214 1.38 0.61 10.74
C LEU A 214 1.72 0.48 12.23
N SER A 215 0.97 1.16 13.09
CA SER A 215 1.15 1.09 14.55
C SER A 215 0.46 -0.14 15.19
N GLY A 216 -0.32 -0.92 14.43
CA GLY A 216 -1.08 -2.06 14.97
C GLY A 216 -2.26 -1.67 15.86
N ALA A 217 -2.83 -0.48 15.66
CA ALA A 217 -3.81 0.14 16.55
C ALA A 217 -5.25 -0.36 16.40
N SER A 218 -5.55 -1.39 15.59
CA SER A 218 -6.94 -1.75 15.24
C SER A 218 -7.84 -2.01 16.45
N GLU A 219 -7.37 -2.74 17.45
CA GLU A 219 -8.16 -3.03 18.66
C GLU A 219 -8.35 -1.80 19.54
N THR A 220 -7.30 -1.00 19.74
CA THR A 220 -7.39 0.26 20.49
C THR A 220 -8.27 1.28 19.77
N LEU A 221 -8.23 1.31 18.44
CA LEU A 221 -9.10 2.14 17.60
C LEU A 221 -10.56 1.71 17.73
N LYS A 222 -10.84 0.41 17.71
CA LYS A 222 -12.22 -0.10 17.92
C LYS A 222 -12.78 0.37 19.26
N ALA A 223 -12.05 0.17 20.35
CA ALA A 223 -12.44 0.64 21.67
C ALA A 223 -12.63 2.16 21.74
N PHE A 224 -11.78 2.92 21.05
CA PHE A 224 -11.88 4.38 20.96
C PHE A 224 -13.15 4.81 20.20
N VAL A 225 -13.46 4.19 19.07
CA VAL A 225 -14.68 4.47 18.30
C VAL A 225 -15.93 4.17 19.14
N GLU A 226 -15.96 3.05 19.86
CA GLU A 226 -17.06 2.68 20.74
C GLU A 226 -17.27 3.73 21.86
N LYS A 227 -16.18 4.24 22.47
CA LYS A 227 -16.25 5.25 23.51
C LYS A 227 -16.65 6.62 23.00
N VAL A 228 -16.14 7.03 21.83
CA VAL A 228 -16.52 8.31 21.21
C VAL A 228 -17.94 8.26 20.65
N ASP A 229 -18.47 7.09 20.32
CA ASP A 229 -19.80 6.90 19.69
C ASP A 229 -19.95 7.73 18.39
N ALA A 230 -19.01 7.58 17.46
CA ALA A 230 -18.92 8.40 16.25
C ALA A 230 -18.87 7.58 14.95
N PRO A 231 -19.31 8.15 13.82
CA PRO A 231 -19.08 7.55 12.51
C PRO A 231 -17.59 7.56 12.16
N VAL A 232 -17.20 6.57 11.35
CA VAL A 232 -15.80 6.34 10.92
C VAL A 232 -15.71 6.33 9.41
N CYS A 233 -14.78 7.10 8.87
CA CYS A 233 -14.34 6.98 7.48
C CYS A 233 -12.82 6.72 7.42
N ASP A 234 -12.35 6.27 6.27
CA ASP A 234 -10.94 5.98 6.08
C ASP A 234 -10.33 6.66 4.85
N THR A 235 -9.00 6.63 4.79
CA THR A 235 -8.24 6.82 3.55
C THR A 235 -8.11 5.49 2.81
N LEU A 236 -7.69 5.52 1.54
CA LEU A 236 -7.32 4.31 0.81
C LEU A 236 -6.32 3.43 1.61
N MET A 237 -5.32 4.05 2.24
CA MET A 237 -4.31 3.34 3.04
C MET A 237 -4.79 2.95 4.43
N GLY A 238 -5.92 3.48 4.90
CA GLY A 238 -6.54 3.14 6.19
C GLY A 238 -7.51 1.96 6.14
N LYS A 239 -7.78 1.41 4.96
CA LYS A 239 -8.69 0.29 4.76
C LYS A 239 -8.33 -0.92 5.63
N GLY A 240 -9.31 -1.40 6.40
CA GLY A 240 -9.12 -2.52 7.32
C GLY A 240 -8.52 -2.15 8.68
N ALA A 241 -8.16 -0.89 8.93
CA ALA A 241 -7.80 -0.43 10.27
C ALA A 241 -8.99 -0.48 11.22
N TYR A 242 -10.18 -0.15 10.71
CA TYR A 242 -11.47 -0.32 11.35
C TYR A 242 -12.34 -1.28 10.52
N ASP A 243 -13.22 -2.01 11.16
CA ASP A 243 -14.06 -3.01 10.50
C ASP A 243 -15.03 -2.36 9.49
N GLY A 244 -14.80 -2.61 8.21
CA GLY A 244 -15.63 -2.12 7.09
C GLY A 244 -17.05 -2.71 7.04
N THR A 245 -17.40 -3.66 7.91
CA THR A 245 -18.76 -4.20 8.07
C THR A 245 -19.53 -3.55 9.23
N SER A 246 -18.87 -2.72 10.03
CA SER A 246 -19.49 -2.02 11.17
C SER A 246 -20.55 -1.01 10.69
N ALA A 247 -21.63 -0.86 11.46
CA ALA A 247 -22.67 0.12 11.20
C ALA A 247 -22.16 1.59 11.25
N ASN A 248 -21.12 1.83 12.05
CA ASN A 248 -20.50 3.16 12.16
C ASN A 248 -19.54 3.48 11.01
N TYR A 249 -19.17 2.48 10.19
CA TYR A 249 -18.28 2.69 9.06
C TYR A 249 -19.03 3.25 7.85
N THR A 250 -18.56 4.35 7.30
CA THR A 250 -19.24 5.08 6.23
C THR A 250 -18.55 5.00 4.87
N GLY A 251 -17.38 4.36 4.82
CA GLY A 251 -16.58 4.21 3.60
C GLY A 251 -15.40 5.17 3.52
N MET A 252 -14.77 5.23 2.36
CA MET A 252 -13.62 6.09 2.10
C MET A 252 -14.01 7.56 2.00
N LEU A 253 -13.12 8.47 2.42
CA LEU A 253 -13.25 9.92 2.29
C LEU A 253 -12.45 10.43 1.07
N GLY A 254 -12.96 11.47 0.41
CA GLY A 254 -12.24 12.21 -0.62
C GLY A 254 -12.76 12.01 -2.04
N MET A 255 -11.87 12.13 -3.05
CA MET A 255 -12.20 12.19 -4.47
C MET A 255 -13.09 11.04 -4.97
N HIS A 256 -12.80 9.81 -4.57
CA HIS A 256 -13.60 8.60 -4.85
C HIS A 256 -14.21 8.00 -3.57
N GLY A 257 -14.37 8.85 -2.55
CA GLY A 257 -15.04 8.48 -1.32
C GLY A 257 -16.57 8.36 -1.49
N THR A 258 -17.22 7.79 -0.48
CA THR A 258 -18.68 7.74 -0.46
C THR A 258 -19.30 9.12 -0.28
N LYS A 259 -20.48 9.36 -0.84
CA LYS A 259 -21.24 10.60 -0.57
C LYS A 259 -21.49 10.77 0.93
N THR A 260 -21.78 9.70 1.66
CA THR A 260 -21.98 9.70 3.11
C THR A 260 -20.76 10.24 3.86
N SER A 261 -19.56 9.74 3.58
CA SER A 261 -18.34 10.22 4.25
C SER A 261 -18.04 11.68 3.91
N ASN A 262 -18.16 12.05 2.63
CA ASN A 262 -17.88 13.41 2.17
C ASN A 262 -18.84 14.45 2.77
N LEU A 263 -20.13 14.15 2.81
CA LEU A 263 -21.13 15.02 3.41
C LEU A 263 -21.01 15.06 4.93
N GLY A 264 -20.87 13.90 5.59
CA GLY A 264 -20.73 13.82 7.04
C GLY A 264 -19.53 14.59 7.58
N VAL A 265 -18.36 14.45 6.93
CA VAL A 265 -17.16 15.24 7.30
C VAL A 265 -17.37 16.75 7.03
N SER A 266 -18.16 17.10 6.03
CA SER A 266 -18.48 18.51 5.75
C SER A 266 -19.47 19.13 6.75
N GLU A 267 -20.10 18.32 7.62
CA GLU A 267 -21.06 18.77 8.63
C GLU A 267 -20.63 18.52 10.08
N CYS A 268 -19.58 17.74 10.31
CA CYS A 268 -19.07 17.44 11.64
C CYS A 268 -18.60 18.73 12.35
N ASP A 269 -18.60 18.73 13.69
CA ASP A 269 -18.05 19.81 14.50
C ASP A 269 -16.66 19.49 15.07
N LEU A 270 -16.29 18.20 15.07
CA LEU A 270 -14.95 17.70 15.41
C LEU A 270 -14.54 16.60 14.43
N LEU A 271 -13.43 16.79 13.72
CA LEU A 271 -12.78 15.76 12.92
C LEU A 271 -11.56 15.22 13.68
N ILE A 272 -11.59 13.92 14.02
CA ILE A 272 -10.50 13.22 14.70
C ILE A 272 -9.72 12.46 13.66
N ALA A 273 -8.58 12.98 13.23
CA ALA A 273 -7.72 12.42 12.18
C ALA A 273 -6.61 11.56 12.81
N ILE A 274 -6.62 10.26 12.52
CA ILE A 274 -5.77 9.26 13.16
C ILE A 274 -4.82 8.63 12.13
N GLY A 275 -3.53 8.97 12.20
CA GLY A 275 -2.50 8.47 11.28
C GLY A 275 -2.76 8.87 9.82
N VAL A 276 -3.15 10.12 9.59
CA VAL A 276 -3.59 10.66 8.30
C VAL A 276 -2.69 11.81 7.84
N ARG A 277 -2.24 11.79 6.60
CA ARG A 277 -1.39 12.83 6.00
C ARG A 277 -2.16 13.96 5.32
N PHE A 278 -3.49 13.91 5.24
CA PHE A 278 -4.31 14.86 4.50
C PHE A 278 -3.78 15.10 3.07
N SER A 279 -3.86 14.06 2.20
CA SER A 279 -3.46 14.20 0.79
C SER A 279 -4.49 15.00 -0.03
N ASP A 280 -4.05 15.54 -1.17
CA ASP A 280 -4.90 16.25 -2.12
C ASP A 280 -6.10 15.42 -2.61
N ARG A 281 -5.95 14.10 -2.69
CA ARG A 281 -7.04 13.17 -3.04
C ARG A 281 -8.12 13.07 -1.96
N VAL A 282 -7.81 13.47 -0.73
CA VAL A 282 -8.74 13.45 0.41
C VAL A 282 -9.45 14.78 0.57
N PHE A 283 -8.71 15.90 0.63
CA PHE A 283 -9.33 17.18 0.97
C PHE A 283 -9.94 17.94 -0.21
N GLY A 284 -9.58 17.58 -1.47
CA GLY A 284 -10.03 18.31 -2.65
C GLY A 284 -9.58 19.78 -2.62
N ASN A 285 -10.40 20.66 -2.04
CA ASN A 285 -10.06 22.06 -1.83
C ASN A 285 -9.67 22.33 -0.36
N PRO A 286 -8.37 22.56 -0.04
CA PRO A 286 -7.92 22.72 1.34
C PRO A 286 -8.55 23.94 2.04
N LYS A 287 -8.91 24.97 1.28
CA LYS A 287 -9.57 26.17 1.82
C LYS A 287 -11.02 25.94 2.22
N LYS A 288 -11.64 24.85 1.77
CA LYS A 288 -13.05 24.52 2.06
C LYS A 288 -13.21 23.22 2.86
N PHE A 289 -12.13 22.46 3.11
CA PHE A 289 -12.17 21.19 3.81
C PHE A 289 -12.45 21.40 5.31
N ALA A 290 -13.51 20.78 5.82
CA ALA A 290 -13.91 20.71 7.23
C ALA A 290 -13.82 22.06 8.00
N LYS A 291 -14.13 23.18 7.35
CA LYS A 291 -13.98 24.55 7.93
C LYS A 291 -14.85 24.80 9.17
N GLN A 292 -15.98 24.13 9.26
CA GLN A 292 -16.93 24.23 10.37
C GLN A 292 -16.47 23.43 11.58
N ALA A 293 -15.54 22.46 11.39
CA ALA A 293 -15.07 21.55 12.41
C ALA A 293 -13.78 22.04 13.08
N LYS A 294 -13.60 21.70 14.35
CA LYS A 294 -12.27 21.58 14.93
C LYS A 294 -11.62 20.32 14.43
N ILE A 295 -10.28 20.33 14.29
CA ILE A 295 -9.51 19.16 13.84
C ILE A 295 -8.52 18.79 14.93
N LEU A 296 -8.61 17.54 15.40
CA LEU A 296 -7.64 16.88 16.26
C LEU A 296 -6.85 15.90 15.40
N GLN A 297 -5.52 16.02 15.32
CA GLN A 297 -4.66 15.10 14.55
C GLN A 297 -3.74 14.31 15.48
N ILE A 298 -3.73 12.99 15.31
CA ILE A 298 -2.81 12.05 15.98
C ILE A 298 -1.89 11.46 14.92
N ASP A 299 -0.59 11.74 14.99
CA ASP A 299 0.39 11.26 14.03
C ASP A 299 1.76 11.07 14.71
N ILE A 300 2.54 10.12 14.21
CA ILE A 300 3.91 9.86 14.69
C ILE A 300 4.92 10.85 14.08
N ASP A 301 4.58 11.47 12.93
CA ASP A 301 5.47 12.33 12.17
C ASP A 301 5.10 13.82 12.38
N PRO A 302 5.90 14.58 13.13
CA PRO A 302 5.61 15.98 13.37
C PRO A 302 5.60 16.83 12.09
N VAL A 303 6.24 16.38 11.01
CA VAL A 303 6.28 17.10 9.72
C VAL A 303 4.91 17.08 9.02
N GLU A 304 4.05 16.13 9.32
CA GLU A 304 2.69 16.07 8.74
C GLU A 304 1.71 17.04 9.42
N ILE A 305 2.04 17.56 10.62
CA ILE A 305 1.17 18.50 11.32
C ILE A 305 1.20 19.87 10.64
N ASN A 306 -0.01 20.40 10.37
CA ASN A 306 -0.21 21.71 9.70
C ASN A 306 0.39 21.81 8.28
N LYS A 307 0.78 20.70 7.67
CA LYS A 307 1.40 20.69 6.33
C LYS A 307 0.40 21.04 5.23
N ASN A 308 -0.73 20.38 5.20
CA ASN A 308 -1.76 20.56 4.17
C ASN A 308 -3.05 21.18 4.73
N ILE A 309 -3.43 20.79 5.92
CA ILE A 309 -4.61 21.28 6.65
C ILE A 309 -4.15 21.77 8.03
N ILE A 310 -4.57 22.98 8.40
CA ILE A 310 -4.28 23.53 9.74
C ILE A 310 -5.20 22.87 10.76
N VAL A 311 -4.62 22.30 11.81
CA VAL A 311 -5.36 21.61 12.87
C VAL A 311 -5.47 22.46 14.14
N ASN A 312 -6.49 22.20 14.95
CA ASN A 312 -6.71 22.93 16.21
C ASN A 312 -5.87 22.36 17.36
N HIS A 313 -5.62 21.06 17.33
CA HIS A 313 -4.74 20.38 18.28
C HIS A 313 -4.11 19.15 17.63
N SER A 314 -2.91 18.80 18.07
CA SER A 314 -2.21 17.60 17.60
C SER A 314 -1.53 16.87 18.74
N ILE A 315 -1.46 15.53 18.62
CA ILE A 315 -0.71 14.66 19.51
C ILE A 315 0.34 13.94 18.68
N ILE A 316 1.62 14.17 18.99
CA ILE A 316 2.74 13.51 18.31
C ILE A 316 3.08 12.22 19.04
N GLY A 317 2.75 11.07 18.44
CA GLY A 317 3.02 9.78 19.06
C GLY A 317 2.53 8.60 18.24
N ASP A 318 2.90 7.41 18.68
CA ASP A 318 2.37 6.16 18.12
C ASP A 318 0.86 6.07 18.36
N VAL A 319 0.11 5.76 17.29
CA VAL A 319 -1.36 5.76 17.35
C VAL A 319 -1.89 4.79 18.40
N ALA A 320 -1.32 3.57 18.53
CA ALA A 320 -1.79 2.59 19.50
C ALA A 320 -1.55 3.07 20.94
N ILE A 321 -0.41 3.70 21.20
CA ILE A 321 -0.06 4.28 22.51
C ILE A 321 -1.00 5.43 22.86
N VAL A 322 -1.16 6.40 21.93
CA VAL A 322 -2.00 7.59 22.16
C VAL A 322 -3.46 7.19 22.39
N LEU A 323 -4.02 6.33 21.53
CA LEU A 323 -5.40 5.86 21.69
C LEU A 323 -5.58 5.03 22.96
N GLY A 324 -4.58 4.24 23.35
CA GLY A 324 -4.58 3.53 24.63
C GLY A 324 -4.74 4.47 25.81
N LYS A 325 -3.93 5.55 25.85
CA LYS A 325 -4.00 6.59 26.89
C LYS A 325 -5.32 7.38 26.89
N LEU A 326 -5.82 7.74 25.72
CA LEU A 326 -7.13 8.38 25.61
C LEU A 326 -8.25 7.44 26.08
N ASN A 327 -8.21 6.16 25.73
CA ASN A 327 -9.20 5.17 26.19
C ASN A 327 -9.23 4.96 27.71
N GLU A 328 -8.08 5.09 28.39
CA GLU A 328 -8.02 5.01 29.86
C GLU A 328 -8.83 6.12 30.53
N LYS A 329 -8.87 7.32 29.95
CA LYS A 329 -9.43 8.55 30.52
C LYS A 329 -10.82 8.92 29.98
N LEU A 330 -11.12 8.53 28.73
CA LEU A 330 -12.34 8.94 28.03
C LEU A 330 -13.56 8.24 28.62
N GLU A 331 -14.55 9.00 29.08
CA GLU A 331 -15.87 8.53 29.45
C GLU A 331 -16.71 8.20 28.20
N GLN A 332 -17.67 7.26 28.34
CA GLN A 332 -18.57 6.88 27.25
C GLN A 332 -19.42 8.06 26.77
N GLN A 333 -19.28 8.42 25.51
CA GLN A 333 -20.09 9.47 24.87
C GLN A 333 -21.37 8.88 24.23
N LYS A 334 -22.34 9.74 23.87
CA LYS A 334 -23.54 9.36 23.12
C LYS A 334 -23.88 10.41 22.07
N HIS A 335 -23.90 9.99 20.81
CA HIS A 335 -24.21 10.86 19.67
C HIS A 335 -25.32 10.28 18.79
N THR A 336 -26.38 9.75 19.41
CA THR A 336 -27.47 8.99 18.76
C THR A 336 -28.13 9.76 17.59
N GLU A 337 -28.41 11.05 17.77
CA GLU A 337 -29.02 11.88 16.70
C GLU A 337 -28.05 12.03 15.51
N TRP A 338 -26.76 12.24 15.81
CA TRP A 338 -25.75 12.37 14.78
C TRP A 338 -25.53 11.06 14.01
N LEU A 339 -25.44 9.94 14.69
CA LEU A 339 -25.34 8.62 14.06
C LEU A 339 -26.59 8.30 13.21
N SER A 340 -27.79 8.66 13.69
CA SER A 340 -29.01 8.50 12.91
C SER A 340 -29.00 9.36 11.64
N HIS A 341 -28.53 10.60 11.71
CA HIS A 341 -28.39 11.49 10.55
C HIS A 341 -27.42 10.90 9.50
N ILE A 342 -26.28 10.35 9.94
CA ILE A 342 -25.32 9.70 9.05
C ILE A 342 -25.90 8.40 8.45
N ALA A 343 -26.66 7.63 9.24
CA ALA A 343 -27.36 6.43 8.73
C ALA A 343 -28.39 6.79 7.65
N ASP A 344 -29.05 7.94 7.75
CA ASP A 344 -29.96 8.42 6.70
C ASP A 344 -29.20 8.78 5.42
N TYR A 345 -28.00 9.34 5.50
CA TYR A 345 -27.13 9.50 4.31
C TYR A 345 -26.75 8.16 3.68
N GLN A 346 -26.43 7.14 4.48
CA GLN A 346 -26.12 5.79 3.94
C GLN A 346 -27.31 5.21 3.17
N LYS A 347 -28.54 5.41 3.67
CA LYS A 347 -29.77 4.98 2.97
C LYS A 347 -30.06 5.81 1.71
N MET A 348 -29.80 7.12 1.76
CA MET A 348 -30.05 8.04 0.65
C MET A 348 -29.06 7.86 -0.51
N TYR A 349 -27.81 7.54 -0.18
CA TYR A 349 -26.69 7.44 -1.13
C TYR A 349 -25.99 6.07 -1.09
N PRO A 350 -26.72 4.96 -1.32
CA PRO A 350 -26.11 3.64 -1.31
C PRO A 350 -25.14 3.48 -2.48
N MET A 351 -24.05 2.75 -2.23
CA MET A 351 -23.18 2.28 -3.31
C MET A 351 -23.93 1.21 -4.12
N THR A 352 -24.09 1.46 -5.41
CA THR A 352 -24.89 0.60 -6.30
C THR A 352 -24.00 -0.30 -7.15
N ILE A 353 -24.42 -1.55 -7.32
CA ILE A 353 -23.79 -2.52 -8.21
C ILE A 353 -24.68 -2.66 -9.46
N PRO A 354 -24.14 -2.53 -10.69
CA PRO A 354 -24.89 -2.78 -11.90
C PRO A 354 -25.46 -4.20 -11.91
N LYS A 355 -26.73 -4.33 -12.30
CA LYS A 355 -27.43 -5.64 -12.34
C LYS A 355 -27.13 -6.43 -13.61
N GLU A 356 -26.84 -5.75 -14.69
CA GLU A 356 -26.59 -6.34 -16.00
C GLU A 356 -25.15 -6.06 -16.44
N GLY A 357 -24.60 -6.96 -17.26
CA GLY A 357 -23.24 -6.89 -17.76
C GLY A 357 -22.19 -7.24 -16.72
N LEU A 358 -20.99 -7.57 -17.17
CA LEU A 358 -19.83 -7.73 -16.30
C LEU A 358 -19.22 -6.36 -16.03
N SER A 359 -19.00 -6.01 -14.76
CA SER A 359 -18.48 -4.71 -14.35
C SER A 359 -17.53 -4.82 -13.18
N GLY A 360 -16.66 -3.81 -13.00
CA GLY A 360 -15.75 -3.76 -11.86
C GLY A 360 -16.46 -3.89 -10.50
N PRO A 361 -17.49 -3.09 -10.21
CA PRO A 361 -18.28 -3.21 -8.98
C PRO A 361 -18.85 -4.61 -8.73
N PHE A 362 -19.39 -5.27 -9.76
CA PHE A 362 -19.93 -6.62 -9.64
C PHE A 362 -18.83 -7.63 -9.26
N MET A 363 -17.71 -7.62 -9.98
CA MET A 363 -16.60 -8.54 -9.73
C MET A 363 -16.06 -8.41 -8.31
N ILE A 364 -15.83 -7.18 -7.84
CA ILE A 364 -15.31 -6.94 -6.49
C ILE A 364 -16.31 -7.39 -5.41
N ALA A 365 -17.59 -7.11 -5.59
CA ALA A 365 -18.61 -7.57 -4.64
C ALA A 365 -18.69 -9.10 -4.59
N LYS A 366 -18.55 -9.76 -5.75
CA LYS A 366 -18.55 -11.21 -5.85
C LYS A 366 -17.29 -11.84 -5.25
N ILE A 367 -16.13 -11.23 -5.46
CA ILE A 367 -14.88 -11.62 -4.78
C ILE A 367 -15.05 -11.54 -3.27
N TYR A 368 -15.64 -10.45 -2.75
CA TYR A 368 -15.93 -10.33 -1.32
C TYR A 368 -16.84 -11.44 -0.80
N GLU A 369 -17.90 -11.77 -1.54
CA GLU A 369 -18.84 -12.84 -1.17
C GLU A 369 -18.13 -14.20 -1.07
N MET A 370 -17.26 -14.54 -2.01
CA MET A 370 -16.62 -15.84 -2.13
C MET A 370 -15.29 -15.97 -1.36
N ALA A 371 -14.59 -14.85 -1.11
CA ALA A 371 -13.25 -14.82 -0.53
C ALA A 371 -13.04 -13.64 0.44
N LYS A 372 -13.95 -13.43 1.38
CA LYS A 372 -13.97 -12.27 2.31
C LYS A 372 -12.70 -12.08 3.16
N ASP A 373 -11.94 -13.16 3.40
CA ASP A 373 -10.71 -13.16 4.19
C ASP A 373 -9.44 -13.07 3.34
N ALA A 374 -9.57 -12.89 2.01
CA ALA A 374 -8.44 -12.77 1.10
C ALA A 374 -7.62 -11.50 1.36
N ILE A 375 -6.34 -11.59 1.01
CA ILE A 375 -5.49 -10.40 0.87
C ILE A 375 -5.71 -9.86 -0.54
N MET A 376 -6.30 -8.69 -0.61
CA MET A 376 -6.53 -7.96 -1.86
C MET A 376 -5.29 -7.14 -2.20
N VAL A 377 -4.75 -7.34 -3.37
CA VAL A 377 -3.71 -6.51 -3.96
C VAL A 377 -4.31 -5.76 -5.14
N THR A 378 -3.93 -4.54 -5.38
CA THR A 378 -4.42 -3.81 -6.55
C THR A 378 -3.29 -3.15 -7.32
N GLU A 379 -3.44 -3.15 -8.62
CA GLU A 379 -2.81 -2.16 -9.49
C GLU A 379 -3.46 -0.78 -9.31
N VAL A 380 -3.08 0.21 -10.13
CA VAL A 380 -3.55 1.60 -10.02
C VAL A 380 -4.46 1.99 -11.18
N GLY A 381 -5.68 2.42 -10.85
CA GLY A 381 -6.68 2.82 -11.83
C GLY A 381 -8.12 2.69 -11.30
N GLN A 382 -9.09 2.52 -12.21
CA GLN A 382 -10.49 2.32 -11.85
C GLN A 382 -10.69 1.09 -10.97
N HIS A 383 -10.05 -0.02 -11.32
CA HIS A 383 -10.08 -1.28 -10.59
C HIS A 383 -9.61 -1.13 -9.12
N GLN A 384 -8.60 -0.28 -8.86
CA GLN A 384 -8.15 0.07 -7.51
C GLN A 384 -9.28 0.74 -6.71
N MET A 385 -9.97 1.68 -7.33
CA MET A 385 -11.06 2.40 -6.66
C MET A 385 -12.26 1.50 -6.42
N TRP A 386 -12.63 0.65 -7.37
CA TRP A 386 -13.70 -0.33 -7.17
C TRP A 386 -13.34 -1.33 -6.05
N ALA A 387 -12.09 -1.82 -6.00
CA ALA A 387 -11.62 -2.65 -4.89
C ALA A 387 -11.72 -1.93 -3.54
N ALA A 388 -11.39 -0.64 -3.49
CA ALA A 388 -11.51 0.16 -2.28
C ALA A 388 -12.97 0.46 -1.87
N GLN A 389 -13.90 0.52 -2.83
CA GLN A 389 -15.30 0.89 -2.60
C GLN A 389 -16.20 -0.32 -2.29
N TYR A 390 -15.99 -1.45 -2.95
CA TYR A 390 -16.95 -2.59 -2.94
C TYR A 390 -16.46 -3.80 -2.15
N PHE A 391 -15.16 -3.91 -1.84
CA PHE A 391 -14.67 -4.93 -0.91
C PHE A 391 -14.72 -4.40 0.53
N LYS A 392 -15.29 -5.18 1.46
CA LYS A 392 -15.43 -4.78 2.86
C LYS A 392 -14.25 -5.32 3.67
N TYR A 393 -13.25 -4.48 3.87
CA TYR A 393 -12.06 -4.83 4.65
C TYR A 393 -12.38 -4.83 6.14
N SER A 394 -12.33 -6.00 6.79
CA SER A 394 -12.60 -6.15 8.23
C SER A 394 -11.33 -6.37 9.07
N LYS A 395 -10.19 -6.54 8.42
CA LYS A 395 -8.90 -6.82 9.08
C LYS A 395 -7.79 -5.93 8.54
N PRO A 396 -6.83 -5.50 9.38
CA PRO A 396 -5.67 -4.74 8.91
C PRO A 396 -4.78 -5.60 7.99
N ARG A 397 -4.00 -4.95 7.13
CA ARG A 397 -3.03 -5.58 6.22
C ARG A 397 -3.66 -6.53 5.18
N THR A 398 -4.93 -6.31 4.85
CA THR A 398 -5.65 -7.09 3.83
C THR A 398 -5.90 -6.31 2.53
N LEU A 399 -5.56 -5.02 2.48
CA LEU A 399 -5.44 -4.25 1.22
C LEU A 399 -4.00 -3.82 1.02
N LEU A 400 -3.40 -4.21 -0.10
CA LEU A 400 -2.07 -3.82 -0.54
C LEU A 400 -2.18 -3.05 -1.85
N THR A 401 -1.75 -1.80 -1.84
CA THR A 401 -1.91 -0.92 -3.01
C THR A 401 -0.89 0.21 -2.99
N SER A 402 -0.52 0.73 -4.14
CA SER A 402 0.32 1.94 -4.25
C SER A 402 -0.57 3.17 -4.13
N GLY A 403 -0.79 3.65 -2.90
CA GLY A 403 -1.70 4.77 -2.64
C GLY A 403 -1.07 6.15 -2.83
N GLY A 404 0.20 6.31 -2.45
CA GLY A 404 0.89 7.60 -2.49
C GLY A 404 1.54 7.89 -3.85
N LEU A 405 2.32 6.97 -4.40
CA LEU A 405 2.98 7.14 -5.69
C LEU A 405 2.05 6.83 -6.87
N GLY A 406 1.09 5.91 -6.71
CA GLY A 406 0.19 5.52 -7.78
C GLY A 406 0.88 4.71 -8.88
N THR A 407 1.67 3.73 -8.50
CA THR A 407 2.53 2.95 -9.39
C THR A 407 1.72 1.90 -10.15
N MET A 408 1.51 2.12 -11.44
CA MET A 408 1.06 1.06 -12.35
C MET A 408 2.17 0.01 -12.50
N GLY A 409 1.81 -1.28 -12.50
CA GLY A 409 2.77 -2.40 -12.51
C GLY A 409 3.21 -2.85 -11.11
N TYR A 410 2.61 -2.31 -10.05
CA TYR A 410 2.90 -2.66 -8.65
C TYR A 410 2.33 -4.03 -8.24
N GLY A 411 1.10 -4.32 -8.68
CA GLY A 411 0.24 -5.31 -8.05
C GLY A 411 0.76 -6.75 -8.11
N LEU A 412 1.17 -7.23 -9.28
CA LEU A 412 1.62 -8.62 -9.44
C LEU A 412 2.87 -8.92 -8.60
N GLY A 413 3.86 -8.00 -8.61
CA GLY A 413 5.03 -8.12 -7.74
C GLY A 413 4.65 -8.16 -6.26
N ALA A 414 3.80 -7.24 -5.81
CA ALA A 414 3.30 -7.18 -4.43
C ALA A 414 2.50 -8.45 -4.05
N ALA A 415 1.69 -8.99 -4.97
CA ALA A 415 0.95 -10.23 -4.76
C ALA A 415 1.89 -11.44 -4.56
N ILE A 416 2.99 -11.51 -5.33
CA ILE A 416 4.03 -12.52 -5.14
C ILE A 416 4.62 -12.43 -3.73
N GLY A 417 4.96 -11.21 -3.28
CA GLY A 417 5.48 -10.99 -1.94
C GLY A 417 4.49 -11.37 -0.85
N ALA A 418 3.24 -10.96 -0.98
CA ALA A 418 2.17 -11.25 -0.04
C ALA A 418 1.87 -12.76 0.03
N GLN A 419 1.78 -13.45 -1.12
CA GLN A 419 1.50 -14.90 -1.16
C GLN A 419 2.69 -15.71 -0.61
N THR A 420 3.91 -15.27 -0.87
CA THR A 420 5.11 -15.90 -0.30
C THR A 420 5.12 -15.82 1.23
N ALA A 421 4.67 -14.69 1.77
CA ALA A 421 4.61 -14.43 3.21
C ALA A 421 3.41 -15.09 3.91
N ASN A 422 2.33 -15.36 3.18
CA ASN A 422 1.06 -15.89 3.69
C ASN A 422 0.60 -17.10 2.86
N PRO A 423 1.30 -18.23 2.95
CA PRO A 423 1.03 -19.40 2.09
C PRO A 423 -0.39 -19.99 2.30
N ASP A 424 -0.97 -19.81 3.48
CA ASP A 424 -2.27 -20.34 3.87
C ASP A 424 -3.45 -19.39 3.58
N LYS A 425 -3.16 -18.18 3.04
CA LYS A 425 -4.19 -17.20 2.69
C LYS A 425 -4.32 -17.08 1.19
N GLN A 426 -5.52 -16.84 0.72
CA GLN A 426 -5.74 -16.47 -0.67
C GLN A 426 -5.26 -15.05 -0.91
N VAL A 427 -4.43 -14.85 -1.94
CA VAL A 427 -4.03 -13.53 -2.43
C VAL A 427 -4.66 -13.30 -3.81
N ILE A 428 -5.30 -12.14 -3.97
CA ILE A 428 -6.00 -11.79 -5.21
C ILE A 428 -5.49 -10.42 -5.65
N ASN A 429 -4.88 -10.35 -6.83
CA ASN A 429 -4.53 -9.07 -7.46
C ASN A 429 -5.62 -8.63 -8.42
N ILE A 430 -6.02 -7.36 -8.32
CA ILE A 430 -6.97 -6.74 -9.25
C ILE A 430 -6.19 -5.75 -10.11
N ALA A 431 -6.08 -6.03 -11.40
CA ALA A 431 -5.33 -5.23 -12.36
C ALA A 431 -6.24 -4.67 -13.45
N GLY A 432 -5.85 -3.56 -14.05
CA GLY A 432 -6.30 -3.19 -15.38
C GLY A 432 -5.35 -3.81 -16.42
N ASP A 433 -5.82 -3.98 -17.64
CA ASP A 433 -5.02 -4.49 -18.76
C ASP A 433 -3.76 -3.66 -19.01
N GLY A 434 -3.86 -2.33 -18.96
CA GLY A 434 -2.71 -1.44 -19.08
C GLY A 434 -1.69 -1.57 -17.94
N CYS A 435 -2.13 -1.88 -16.72
CA CYS A 435 -1.24 -2.08 -15.58
C CYS A 435 -0.55 -3.44 -15.64
N PHE A 436 -1.31 -4.50 -15.91
CA PHE A 436 -0.78 -5.86 -16.01
C PHE A 436 0.38 -5.96 -17.02
N ARG A 437 0.28 -5.27 -18.16
CA ARG A 437 1.34 -5.21 -19.18
C ARG A 437 2.68 -4.74 -18.65
N MET A 438 2.72 -3.88 -17.65
CA MET A 438 3.97 -3.24 -17.20
C MET A 438 4.90 -4.22 -16.50
N ASN A 439 4.36 -5.22 -15.80
CA ASN A 439 5.14 -6.21 -15.05
C ASN A 439 4.60 -7.65 -15.21
N MET A 440 3.90 -7.97 -16.29
CA MET A 440 3.35 -9.31 -16.57
C MET A 440 4.42 -10.42 -16.60
N ASN A 441 5.69 -10.08 -16.84
CA ASN A 441 6.83 -10.99 -16.76
C ASN A 441 6.96 -11.66 -15.38
N GLU A 442 6.48 -11.05 -14.31
CA GLU A 442 6.48 -11.63 -12.97
C GLU A 442 5.49 -12.81 -12.83
N LEU A 443 4.58 -13.01 -13.78
CA LEU A 443 3.75 -14.21 -13.80
C LEU A 443 4.60 -15.49 -13.93
N ALA A 444 5.72 -15.43 -14.68
CA ALA A 444 6.70 -16.52 -14.73
C ALA A 444 7.36 -16.76 -13.36
N THR A 445 7.54 -15.71 -12.56
CA THR A 445 8.02 -15.83 -11.15
C THR A 445 6.99 -16.55 -10.29
N ALA A 446 5.71 -16.13 -10.35
CA ALA A 446 4.63 -16.75 -9.60
C ALA A 446 4.48 -18.23 -9.96
N SER A 447 4.54 -18.57 -11.26
CA SER A 447 4.45 -19.95 -11.76
C SER A 447 5.62 -20.82 -11.29
N ARG A 448 6.87 -20.31 -11.39
CA ARG A 448 8.07 -21.01 -10.90
C ARG A 448 8.02 -21.27 -9.40
N GLN A 449 7.48 -20.34 -8.62
CA GLN A 449 7.30 -20.49 -7.18
C GLN A 449 6.03 -21.28 -6.80
N LYS A 450 5.20 -21.66 -7.78
CA LYS A 450 3.92 -22.36 -7.59
C LYS A 450 3.00 -21.63 -6.60
N LEU A 451 2.92 -20.30 -6.72
CA LEU A 451 2.09 -19.49 -5.84
C LEU A 451 0.63 -19.53 -6.31
N PRO A 452 -0.33 -19.94 -5.46
CA PRO A 452 -1.74 -20.03 -5.85
C PRO A 452 -2.44 -18.67 -5.79
N LEU A 453 -1.79 -17.62 -6.32
CA LEU A 453 -2.38 -16.30 -6.41
C LEU A 453 -3.36 -16.21 -7.59
N ILE A 454 -4.38 -15.38 -7.43
CA ILE A 454 -5.36 -15.08 -8.48
C ILE A 454 -5.10 -13.67 -9.02
N GLU A 455 -4.96 -13.58 -10.34
CA GLU A 455 -4.83 -12.32 -11.08
C GLU A 455 -6.14 -12.06 -11.83
N VAL A 456 -6.87 -10.99 -11.47
CA VAL A 456 -8.08 -10.58 -12.17
C VAL A 456 -7.77 -9.34 -12.99
N ILE A 457 -7.74 -9.50 -14.30
CA ILE A 457 -7.52 -8.39 -15.25
C ILE A 457 -8.88 -7.80 -15.61
N VAL A 458 -9.18 -6.62 -15.12
CA VAL A 458 -10.34 -5.82 -15.52
C VAL A 458 -9.99 -5.18 -16.87
N ASN A 459 -10.29 -5.91 -17.94
CA ASN A 459 -9.87 -5.60 -19.30
C ASN A 459 -10.94 -4.78 -20.01
N ASN A 460 -10.74 -3.49 -20.09
CA ASN A 460 -11.62 -2.56 -20.80
C ASN A 460 -11.00 -2.00 -22.09
N HIS A 461 -9.83 -2.51 -22.50
CA HIS A 461 -9.06 -2.09 -23.68
C HIS A 461 -8.68 -0.61 -23.68
N VAL A 462 -8.64 0.04 -22.50
CA VAL A 462 -8.29 1.45 -22.36
C VAL A 462 -7.54 1.71 -21.05
N LEU A 463 -6.84 2.83 -20.95
CA LEU A 463 -6.37 3.37 -19.69
C LEU A 463 -7.56 4.03 -18.97
N GLY A 464 -8.38 3.21 -18.31
CA GLY A 464 -9.75 3.54 -17.90
C GLY A 464 -9.87 4.80 -17.04
N MET A 465 -9.00 5.00 -16.02
CA MET A 465 -9.04 6.20 -15.18
C MET A 465 -8.66 7.46 -16.00
N VAL A 466 -7.67 7.38 -16.87
CA VAL A 466 -7.27 8.49 -17.75
C VAL A 466 -8.40 8.81 -18.73
N ARG A 467 -9.01 7.79 -19.36
CA ARG A 467 -10.16 7.93 -20.24
C ARG A 467 -11.35 8.56 -19.51
N GLN A 468 -11.65 8.18 -18.27
CA GLN A 468 -12.68 8.80 -17.45
C GLN A 468 -12.43 10.30 -17.28
N TRP A 469 -11.21 10.71 -17.00
CA TRP A 469 -10.84 12.12 -16.91
C TRP A 469 -10.96 12.85 -18.26
N GLN A 470 -10.55 12.23 -19.35
CA GLN A 470 -10.71 12.77 -20.69
C GLN A 470 -12.20 12.95 -21.04
N THR A 471 -13.05 12.02 -20.62
CA THR A 471 -14.51 12.13 -20.78
C THR A 471 -15.07 13.32 -20.00
N LEU A 472 -14.72 13.42 -18.71
CA LEU A 472 -15.33 14.39 -17.80
C LEU A 472 -14.78 15.81 -17.94
N PHE A 473 -13.49 15.97 -18.24
CA PHE A 473 -12.79 17.26 -18.13
C PHE A 473 -12.06 17.72 -19.39
N TYR A 474 -11.89 16.83 -20.41
CA TYR A 474 -11.13 17.13 -21.63
C TYR A 474 -11.94 16.93 -22.91
N LYS A 475 -13.26 17.14 -22.86
CA LYS A 475 -14.15 17.12 -24.03
C LYS A 475 -14.05 15.84 -24.87
N GLN A 476 -13.81 14.70 -24.22
CA GLN A 476 -13.65 13.39 -24.87
C GLN A 476 -12.47 13.30 -25.87
N HIS A 477 -11.44 14.10 -25.66
CA HIS A 477 -10.22 13.98 -26.45
C HIS A 477 -9.40 12.79 -25.96
N TYR A 478 -9.66 11.59 -26.47
CA TYR A 478 -9.06 10.32 -26.06
C TYR A 478 -7.65 10.13 -26.66
N SER A 479 -6.69 10.92 -26.20
CA SER A 479 -5.32 10.85 -26.69
C SER A 479 -4.55 9.73 -25.99
N ALA A 480 -4.06 8.75 -26.76
CA ALA A 480 -3.18 7.67 -26.31
C ALA A 480 -3.71 6.83 -25.14
N THR A 481 -5.02 6.61 -25.08
CA THR A 481 -5.67 5.84 -23.99
C THR A 481 -6.37 4.58 -24.45
N VAL A 482 -6.42 4.32 -25.75
CA VAL A 482 -7.01 3.10 -26.33
C VAL A 482 -5.92 2.05 -26.51
N LEU A 483 -6.19 0.82 -26.06
CA LEU A 483 -5.28 -0.33 -26.10
C LEU A 483 -5.88 -1.45 -27.01
N ASP A 484 -6.06 -1.15 -28.27
CA ASP A 484 -6.67 -2.05 -29.28
C ASP A 484 -5.65 -2.86 -30.09
N ASP A 485 -4.55 -3.26 -29.46
CA ASP A 485 -3.42 -3.94 -30.09
C ASP A 485 -3.54 -5.48 -30.14
N GLY A 486 -4.67 -6.05 -29.77
CA GLY A 486 -4.95 -7.47 -29.91
C GLY A 486 -4.18 -8.39 -28.95
N VAL A 487 -3.67 -7.88 -27.82
CA VAL A 487 -2.96 -8.69 -26.82
C VAL A 487 -3.91 -9.73 -26.21
N ASP A 488 -3.50 -11.00 -26.24
CA ASP A 488 -4.23 -12.12 -25.68
C ASP A 488 -3.65 -12.53 -24.31
N TYR A 489 -4.25 -12.04 -23.24
CA TYR A 489 -3.76 -12.30 -21.88
C TYR A 489 -3.90 -13.75 -21.44
N VAL A 490 -4.86 -14.51 -21.99
CA VAL A 490 -5.00 -15.94 -21.71
C VAL A 490 -3.79 -16.69 -22.26
N LYS A 491 -3.44 -16.46 -23.53
CA LYS A 491 -2.25 -17.09 -24.14
C LYS A 491 -0.95 -16.70 -23.46
N ILE A 492 -0.82 -15.43 -23.04
CA ILE A 492 0.35 -14.97 -22.27
C ILE A 492 0.44 -15.72 -20.95
N ALA A 493 -0.67 -15.83 -20.22
CA ALA A 493 -0.71 -16.53 -18.94
C ALA A 493 -0.33 -18.00 -19.09
N GLU A 494 -0.90 -18.70 -20.06
CA GLU A 494 -0.59 -20.11 -20.35
C GLU A 494 0.88 -20.30 -20.75
N ALA A 495 1.42 -19.43 -21.60
CA ALA A 495 2.82 -19.46 -22.00
C ALA A 495 3.79 -19.21 -20.82
N MET A 496 3.35 -18.48 -19.79
CA MET A 496 4.12 -18.25 -18.55
C MET A 496 3.83 -19.31 -17.47
N GLY A 497 3.03 -20.33 -17.76
CA GLY A 497 2.78 -21.47 -16.87
C GLY A 497 1.65 -21.26 -15.84
N ALA A 498 0.79 -20.26 -16.03
CA ALA A 498 -0.42 -20.06 -15.25
C ALA A 498 -1.65 -20.66 -15.95
N ALA A 499 -2.67 -21.06 -15.18
CA ALA A 499 -3.98 -21.33 -15.74
C ALA A 499 -4.70 -20.01 -16.06
N ALA A 500 -5.59 -20.01 -17.06
CA ALA A 500 -6.29 -18.78 -17.41
C ALA A 500 -7.68 -19.03 -18.00
N ARG A 501 -8.58 -18.04 -17.84
CA ARG A 501 -9.91 -17.98 -18.45
C ARG A 501 -10.22 -16.56 -18.92
N ARG A 502 -10.81 -16.43 -20.10
CA ARG A 502 -11.46 -15.19 -20.52
C ARG A 502 -12.93 -15.27 -20.20
N VAL A 503 -13.49 -14.19 -19.66
CA VAL A 503 -14.90 -14.09 -19.24
C VAL A 503 -15.51 -12.78 -19.71
N THR A 504 -16.80 -12.82 -20.08
CA THR A 504 -17.55 -11.69 -20.64
C THR A 504 -18.88 -11.48 -19.93
N THR A 505 -19.33 -12.47 -19.13
CA THR A 505 -20.59 -12.42 -18.38
C THR A 505 -20.36 -12.62 -16.88
N GLN A 506 -21.38 -12.29 -16.07
CA GLN A 506 -21.36 -12.49 -14.63
C GLN A 506 -21.25 -13.98 -14.26
N GLU A 507 -21.95 -14.85 -15.01
CA GLU A 507 -21.97 -16.30 -14.82
C GLU A 507 -20.59 -16.92 -15.12
N GLU A 508 -19.98 -16.52 -16.24
CA GLU A 508 -18.63 -16.96 -16.60
C GLU A 508 -17.60 -16.53 -15.56
N PHE A 509 -17.71 -15.28 -15.06
CA PHE A 509 -16.82 -14.79 -14.00
C PHE A 509 -16.96 -15.62 -12.72
N ASN A 510 -18.19 -15.90 -12.28
CA ASN A 510 -18.44 -16.70 -11.08
C ASN A 510 -17.83 -18.09 -11.20
N ALA A 511 -17.99 -18.75 -12.35
CA ALA A 511 -17.44 -20.08 -12.60
C ALA A 511 -15.90 -20.07 -12.65
N ALA A 512 -15.31 -19.11 -13.36
CA ALA A 512 -13.85 -18.97 -13.46
C ALA A 512 -13.21 -18.61 -12.11
N PHE A 513 -13.88 -17.77 -11.31
CA PHE A 513 -13.37 -17.40 -9.99
C PHE A 513 -13.44 -18.56 -9.00
N GLN A 514 -14.50 -19.39 -9.07
CA GLN A 514 -14.58 -20.64 -8.29
C GLN A 514 -13.44 -21.62 -8.68
N GLU A 515 -13.18 -21.80 -9.98
CA GLU A 515 -12.06 -22.61 -10.47
C GLU A 515 -10.72 -22.06 -9.95
N ALA A 516 -10.54 -20.73 -9.98
CA ALA A 516 -9.33 -20.07 -9.51
C ALA A 516 -9.08 -20.29 -8.02
N LEU A 517 -10.12 -20.28 -7.17
CA LEU A 517 -10.02 -20.55 -5.73
C LEU A 517 -9.56 -21.99 -5.42
N GLU A 518 -9.84 -22.92 -6.30
CA GLU A 518 -9.43 -24.34 -6.17
C GLU A 518 -8.03 -24.61 -6.76
N SER A 519 -7.49 -23.66 -7.52
CA SER A 519 -6.19 -23.80 -8.17
C SER A 519 -5.04 -23.83 -7.15
N LYS A 520 -4.02 -24.64 -7.45
CA LYS A 520 -2.76 -24.71 -6.69
C LYS A 520 -1.61 -24.01 -7.40
N THR A 521 -1.89 -23.37 -8.51
CA THR A 521 -0.94 -22.61 -9.33
C THR A 521 -1.54 -21.23 -9.64
N PRO A 522 -0.74 -20.26 -10.11
CA PRO A 522 -1.29 -18.96 -10.49
C PRO A 522 -2.44 -19.10 -11.47
N PHE A 523 -3.48 -18.31 -11.29
CA PHE A 523 -4.66 -18.32 -12.14
C PHE A 523 -4.99 -16.89 -12.61
N VAL A 524 -5.15 -16.71 -13.91
CA VAL A 524 -5.46 -15.41 -14.52
C VAL A 524 -6.89 -15.42 -15.06
N ILE A 525 -7.67 -14.41 -14.69
CA ILE A 525 -9.01 -14.17 -15.24
C ILE A 525 -8.96 -12.89 -16.07
N ASP A 526 -9.07 -13.03 -17.40
CA ASP A 526 -9.17 -11.92 -18.35
C ASP A 526 -10.64 -11.52 -18.49
N ALA A 527 -11.10 -10.56 -17.68
CA ALA A 527 -12.49 -10.14 -17.57
C ALA A 527 -12.76 -8.92 -18.47
N ILE A 528 -13.48 -9.14 -19.57
CA ILE A 528 -13.81 -8.11 -20.54
C ILE A 528 -14.98 -7.26 -20.02
N VAL A 529 -14.75 -5.97 -19.86
CA VAL A 529 -15.75 -4.99 -19.37
C VAL A 529 -15.89 -3.81 -20.31
N ASP A 530 -16.92 -2.98 -20.10
CA ASP A 530 -17.16 -1.80 -20.93
C ASP A 530 -16.03 -0.77 -20.77
N SER A 531 -15.57 -0.20 -21.88
CA SER A 531 -14.54 0.85 -21.92
C SER A 531 -14.98 2.18 -21.30
N ASP A 532 -16.28 2.41 -21.20
CA ASP A 532 -16.88 3.62 -20.66
C ASP A 532 -17.39 3.50 -19.23
N ASP A 533 -17.18 2.34 -18.58
CA ASP A 533 -17.41 2.19 -17.14
C ASP A 533 -16.63 3.26 -16.33
N LYS A 534 -17.30 3.83 -15.34
CA LYS A 534 -16.75 4.92 -14.53
C LYS A 534 -16.79 4.62 -13.05
N VAL A 535 -15.81 5.17 -12.33
CA VAL A 535 -15.79 5.13 -10.86
C VAL A 535 -16.67 6.24 -10.32
N TRP A 536 -17.69 5.85 -9.57
CA TRP A 536 -18.60 6.75 -8.87
C TRP A 536 -18.70 6.42 -7.39
N PRO A 537 -19.00 7.41 -6.51
CA PRO A 537 -19.05 8.84 -6.78
C PRO A 537 -17.67 9.45 -7.00
N MET A 538 -17.63 10.73 -7.44
CA MET A 538 -16.41 11.46 -7.69
C MET A 538 -16.52 12.92 -7.21
N VAL A 539 -15.39 13.49 -6.79
CA VAL A 539 -15.21 14.94 -6.58
C VAL A 539 -14.31 15.46 -7.69
N ALA A 540 -14.69 16.54 -8.35
CA ALA A 540 -13.86 17.15 -9.38
C ALA A 540 -12.55 17.69 -8.78
N PRO A 541 -11.43 17.67 -9.53
CA PRO A 541 -10.16 18.20 -9.03
C PRO A 541 -10.28 19.62 -8.50
N GLY A 542 -9.81 19.85 -7.27
CA GLY A 542 -9.88 21.16 -6.60
C GLY A 542 -11.26 21.60 -6.12
N ALA A 543 -12.31 20.80 -6.32
CA ALA A 543 -13.63 21.06 -5.75
C ALA A 543 -13.67 20.67 -4.25
N PRO A 544 -14.57 21.25 -3.46
CA PRO A 544 -14.84 20.80 -2.10
C PRO A 544 -15.44 19.40 -2.10
N ILE A 545 -15.16 18.61 -1.05
CA ILE A 545 -15.60 17.21 -0.97
C ILE A 545 -17.13 17.04 -0.92
N ASN A 546 -17.87 18.03 -0.42
CA ASN A 546 -19.34 18.03 -0.42
C ASN A 546 -19.96 18.28 -1.81
N GLU A 547 -19.18 18.67 -2.80
CA GLU A 547 -19.61 18.75 -4.20
C GLU A 547 -19.39 17.43 -4.95
N CYS A 548 -19.42 16.30 -4.24
CA CYS A 548 -19.33 14.97 -4.84
C CYS A 548 -20.59 14.67 -5.70
N PHE A 549 -20.36 14.04 -6.84
CA PHE A 549 -21.40 13.70 -7.82
C PHE A 549 -21.27 12.25 -8.29
N ASP A 550 -22.36 11.68 -8.77
CA ASP A 550 -22.42 10.34 -9.35
C ASP A 550 -22.88 10.36 -10.82
N GLY A 551 -23.09 9.20 -11.41
CA GLY A 551 -23.54 9.08 -12.80
C GLY A 551 -24.86 9.76 -13.08
N LYS A 552 -25.82 9.71 -12.15
CA LYS A 552 -27.12 10.38 -12.30
C LYS A 552 -26.99 11.91 -12.28
N ASP A 553 -26.15 12.42 -11.37
CA ASP A 553 -25.85 13.85 -11.29
C ASP A 553 -25.17 14.34 -12.57
N PHE A 554 -24.27 13.54 -13.13
CA PHE A 554 -23.55 13.84 -14.37
C PHE A 554 -24.48 13.86 -15.58
N GLU A 555 -25.35 12.87 -15.74
CA GLU A 555 -26.30 12.79 -16.83
C GLU A 555 -27.31 13.95 -16.79
N SER A 556 -27.77 14.35 -15.60
CA SER A 556 -28.71 15.44 -15.42
C SER A 556 -28.17 16.81 -15.82
N LYS A 557 -26.83 17.00 -15.70
CA LYS A 557 -26.13 18.25 -16.08
C LYS A 557 -25.82 18.35 -17.57
N ASN A 558 -25.83 17.21 -18.28
CA ASN A 558 -25.50 17.14 -19.71
C ASN A 558 -26.74 16.95 -20.62
N LYS A 559 -27.93 16.89 -20.03
CA LYS A 559 -29.22 17.04 -20.70
C LYS A 559 -29.68 18.51 -20.67
#